data_d8dae66305cb2dec93d6f9bf902b3c3c
#
_entry.id   d8dae66305cb2dec93d6f9bf902b3c3c
#
_cell.length_a   1.000
_cell.length_b   1.000
_cell.length_c   1.000
_cell.angle_alpha   90.00
_cell.angle_beta   90.00
_cell.angle_gamma   90.00
#
_symmetry.space_group_name_H-M   'P 1'
#
loop_
_entity.id
_entity.type
_entity.pdbx_description
1 polymer ?
#
loop_
_entity_poly.entity_id
_entity_poly.type
_entity_poly.pdbx_seq_one_letter_code
_entity_poly.pdbx_strand_id
1 'polypeptide(L)'
;MTPSAPHSGQGGTAAAGTTSAAGTTSASDTTSASGAGEGAPRRYASGRQYELRRGDALAVVTELAAGLRLYSRGGVQLTETYGDGDIPPGATGITLAPWANRVEDGVWYLDGKKQQLDITEVSRNNASHGLLRNASYELVDESEFSVTLEAPIFPQHGYPFLVRHRVQYALAEDLGLVVRQTLLNDSQASAPFVLGSHPYLRLGDVPAGDLVLTVGAGRRLVADDRLIPRSSEPVSGDTDLRGGLTVAELDIDVAYTDLEFDGGVARQTLQASDGRSVSLWQDESCAYVHVFVTDQFPGRAKAVAIEPMTGPANAFNSGDGLRWLPAGESFTMTWGISASL
;
A
#
# COMPACT_ATOMS: atom_id res chain seq x y z
N MET A 1 54.13 -6.84 -13.55
CA MET A 1 55.08 -7.23 -12.51
C MET A 1 54.26 -7.74 -11.33
N THR A 2 54.08 -9.00 -11.25
CA THR A 2 53.77 -9.85 -10.09
C THR A 2 55.08 -10.23 -9.41
N PRO A 3 55.16 -10.90 -8.22
CA PRO A 3 54.17 -11.40 -7.27
C PRO A 3 54.62 -11.29 -5.79
N SER A 4 53.81 -11.70 -4.79
CA SER A 4 54.17 -12.81 -3.87
C SER A 4 53.27 -12.87 -2.64
N ALA A 5 52.62 -13.98 -2.42
CA ALA A 5 52.27 -14.58 -1.13
C ALA A 5 53.43 -15.51 -0.70
N PRO A 6 53.38 -16.37 0.37
CA PRO A 6 52.56 -16.48 1.60
C PRO A 6 53.42 -16.80 2.88
N HIS A 7 52.76 -17.07 4.07
CA HIS A 7 53.22 -18.03 5.12
C HIS A 7 52.07 -18.25 6.14
N SER A 8 51.59 -19.37 6.31
CA SER A 8 51.63 -20.71 6.91
C SER A 8 52.28 -20.85 8.30
N GLY A 9 51.54 -21.61 9.18
CA GLY A 9 52.04 -22.26 10.40
C GLY A 9 50.89 -22.37 11.43
N GLN A 10 50.15 -23.51 11.54
CA GLN A 10 50.42 -24.74 12.32
C GLN A 10 50.70 -24.43 13.81
N GLY A 11 50.12 -25.05 14.83
CA GLY A 11 49.39 -26.29 15.01
C GLY A 11 49.47 -26.64 16.52
N GLY A 12 48.76 -27.65 16.99
CA GLY A 12 48.98 -28.32 18.26
C GLY A 12 47.77 -28.38 19.18
N THR A 13 46.99 -29.37 19.15
CA THR A 13 46.83 -30.73 19.67
C THR A 13 46.77 -30.92 21.20
N ALA A 14 45.64 -31.49 21.64
CA ALA A 14 45.36 -32.62 22.55
C ALA A 14 45.53 -32.33 24.08
N ALA A 15 44.81 -32.93 25.01
CA ALA A 15 44.08 -34.17 25.15
C ALA A 15 43.30 -34.16 26.51
N ALA A 16 42.18 -34.78 26.55
CA ALA A 16 41.60 -35.81 27.37
C ALA A 16 41.94 -35.93 28.86
N GLY A 17 40.90 -36.15 29.70
CA GLY A 17 41.00 -36.68 31.04
C GLY A 17 39.62 -36.96 31.64
N THR A 18 39.32 -38.23 31.73
CA THR A 18 38.13 -38.93 32.24
C THR A 18 38.08 -38.96 33.80
N THR A 19 36.91 -39.10 34.41
CA THR A 19 36.35 -40.14 35.32
C THR A 19 35.41 -39.52 36.33
N SER A 20 34.13 -39.91 36.37
CA SER A 20 33.42 -40.93 37.12
C SER A 20 33.19 -40.63 38.61
N ALA A 21 31.97 -40.52 39.08
CA ALA A 21 31.20 -41.49 39.86
C ALA A 21 30.01 -40.88 40.61
N ALA A 22 28.95 -41.55 40.49
CA ALA A 22 27.70 -41.79 41.20
C ALA A 22 27.49 -41.21 42.63
N GLY A 23 26.23 -40.77 42.86
CA GLY A 23 25.63 -40.55 44.15
C GLY A 23 24.13 -40.26 44.02
N THR A 24 23.34 -41.34 44.21
CA THR A 24 21.87 -41.34 44.35
C THR A 24 21.43 -40.69 45.64
N THR A 25 20.43 -39.80 45.60
CA THR A 25 19.37 -39.73 46.63
C THR A 25 18.12 -39.08 46.06
N SER A 26 17.01 -39.79 46.21
CA SER A 26 15.66 -39.41 45.94
C SER A 26 15.12 -38.36 46.92
N ALA A 27 14.44 -37.35 46.44
CA ALA A 27 13.36 -36.70 47.16
C ALA A 27 12.35 -36.15 46.16
N SER A 28 11.18 -36.71 46.25
CA SER A 28 9.94 -36.25 45.64
C SER A 28 9.53 -34.91 46.22
N ASP A 29 9.38 -33.89 45.39
CA ASP A 29 8.48 -32.77 45.68
C ASP A 29 7.74 -32.36 44.45
N THR A 30 6.47 -32.76 44.45
CA THR A 30 5.44 -32.30 43.54
C THR A 30 5.11 -30.86 43.87
N THR A 31 5.62 -29.93 43.11
CA THR A 31 5.06 -28.58 42.98
C THR A 31 4.57 -28.39 41.56
N SER A 32 3.26 -28.49 41.43
CA SER A 32 2.52 -28.06 40.26
C SER A 32 2.77 -26.57 39.96
N ALA A 33 3.66 -26.28 39.05
CA ALA A 33 3.77 -24.95 38.46
C ALA A 33 2.88 -24.88 37.24
N SER A 34 1.59 -24.59 37.44
CA SER A 34 0.70 -24.04 36.42
C SER A 34 1.02 -22.53 36.31
N GLY A 35 2.05 -22.23 35.56
CA GLY A 35 2.37 -20.91 35.07
C GLY A 35 2.46 -21.03 33.57
N ALA A 36 1.31 -21.03 32.87
CA ALA A 36 1.30 -20.67 31.48
C ALA A 36 1.75 -19.21 31.45
N GLY A 37 3.04 -18.99 31.16
CA GLY A 37 3.55 -17.66 30.87
C GLY A 37 2.69 -17.07 29.76
N GLU A 38 2.02 -15.95 30.01
CA GLU A 38 1.48 -15.12 28.97
C GLU A 38 2.63 -14.84 28.03
N GLY A 39 2.61 -15.50 26.87
CA GLY A 39 3.59 -15.29 25.81
C GLY A 39 3.59 -13.80 25.45
N ALA A 40 4.76 -13.24 25.23
CA ALA A 40 4.86 -11.86 24.76
C ALA A 40 3.83 -11.63 23.64
N PRO A 41 3.14 -10.49 23.62
CA PRO A 41 2.09 -10.23 22.64
C PRO A 41 2.64 -10.45 21.23
N ARG A 42 1.91 -11.22 20.41
CA ARG A 42 2.29 -11.54 19.03
C ARG A 42 2.45 -10.23 18.27
N ARG A 43 3.63 -9.99 17.71
CA ARG A 43 3.89 -8.83 16.85
C ARG A 43 3.71 -9.25 15.38
N TYR A 44 2.90 -8.48 14.67
CA TYR A 44 2.75 -8.61 13.23
C TYR A 44 3.87 -7.87 12.50
N ALA A 45 4.29 -8.33 11.32
CA ALA A 45 5.29 -7.63 10.51
C ALA A 45 4.81 -6.23 10.07
N SER A 46 3.50 -6.04 9.97
CA SER A 46 2.85 -4.75 9.67
C SER A 46 2.41 -3.94 10.91
N GLY A 47 2.97 -4.25 12.09
CA GLY A 47 2.69 -3.55 13.33
C GLY A 47 1.33 -3.89 13.96
N ARG A 48 0.79 -2.99 14.78
CA ARG A 48 -0.54 -3.14 15.38
C ARG A 48 -1.61 -3.26 14.29
N GLN A 49 -2.61 -4.10 14.58
CA GLN A 49 -3.78 -4.29 13.72
C GLN A 49 -4.99 -3.64 14.38
N TYR A 50 -5.72 -2.83 13.63
CA TYR A 50 -6.96 -2.17 14.05
C TYR A 50 -8.10 -2.84 13.33
N GLU A 51 -8.94 -3.53 14.09
CA GLU A 51 -10.08 -4.28 13.56
C GLU A 51 -11.36 -3.45 13.71
N LEU A 52 -12.02 -3.20 12.58
CA LEU A 52 -13.28 -2.45 12.52
C LEU A 52 -14.42 -3.41 12.19
N ARG A 53 -15.54 -3.27 12.90
CA ARG A 53 -16.73 -4.09 12.69
C ARG A 53 -17.99 -3.22 12.61
N ARG A 54 -18.85 -3.50 11.64
CA ARG A 54 -20.18 -2.92 11.55
C ARG A 54 -21.13 -3.87 10.82
N GLY A 55 -22.14 -4.43 11.54
CA GLY A 55 -23.00 -5.45 10.95
C GLY A 55 -22.21 -6.66 10.50
N ASP A 56 -22.30 -6.99 9.21
CA ASP A 56 -21.58 -8.09 8.56
C ASP A 56 -20.24 -7.67 7.92
N ALA A 57 -19.86 -6.41 8.07
CA ALA A 57 -18.62 -5.86 7.54
C ALA A 57 -17.47 -5.95 8.55
N LEU A 58 -16.29 -6.33 8.06
CA LEU A 58 -15.02 -6.39 8.80
C LEU A 58 -13.94 -5.71 7.97
N ALA A 59 -13.19 -4.79 8.58
CA ALA A 59 -11.96 -4.27 8.01
C ALA A 59 -10.80 -4.39 9.01
N VAL A 60 -9.59 -4.61 8.50
CA VAL A 60 -8.35 -4.61 9.29
C VAL A 60 -7.40 -3.59 8.70
N VAL A 61 -7.01 -2.62 9.51
CA VAL A 61 -6.05 -1.57 9.15
C VAL A 61 -4.76 -1.79 9.94
N THR A 62 -3.61 -1.55 9.31
CA THR A 62 -2.30 -1.77 9.94
C THR A 62 -1.65 -0.47 10.37
N GLU A 63 -0.85 -0.54 11.45
CA GLU A 63 0.04 0.54 11.88
C GLU A 63 1.03 0.93 10.77
N LEU A 64 1.57 -0.07 10.06
CA LEU A 64 2.47 0.15 8.93
C LEU A 64 1.72 0.82 7.79
N ALA A 65 2.18 2.00 7.37
CA ALA A 65 1.67 2.77 6.23
C ALA A 65 0.17 3.09 6.31
N ALA A 66 -0.48 3.02 7.48
CA ALA A 66 -1.93 3.06 7.64
C ALA A 66 -2.63 2.17 6.60
N GLY A 67 -2.12 0.94 6.40
CA GLY A 67 -2.49 0.08 5.27
C GLY A 67 -3.82 -0.66 5.49
N LEU A 68 -4.65 -0.77 4.45
CA LEU A 68 -5.82 -1.63 4.43
C LEU A 68 -5.38 -3.09 4.18
N ARG A 69 -5.31 -3.88 5.25
CA ARG A 69 -4.90 -5.29 5.17
C ARG A 69 -6.01 -6.22 4.72
N LEU A 70 -7.24 -5.95 5.14
CA LEU A 70 -8.39 -6.79 4.84
C LEU A 70 -9.66 -5.94 4.83
N TYR A 71 -10.55 -6.24 3.90
CA TYR A 71 -11.94 -5.82 3.95
C TYR A 71 -12.84 -6.98 3.47
N SER A 72 -13.88 -7.28 4.23
CA SER A 72 -14.89 -8.28 3.90
C SER A 72 -16.29 -7.81 4.30
N ARG A 73 -17.32 -8.37 3.64
CA ARG A 73 -18.73 -8.14 3.95
C ARG A 73 -19.51 -9.44 3.75
N GLY A 74 -20.39 -9.79 4.67
CA GLY A 74 -21.19 -11.01 4.60
C GLY A 74 -20.33 -12.28 4.48
N GLY A 75 -19.14 -12.30 5.04
CA GLY A 75 -18.16 -13.39 4.89
C GLY A 75 -17.44 -13.43 3.54
N VAL A 76 -17.78 -12.55 2.59
CA VAL A 76 -17.11 -12.42 1.28
C VAL A 76 -15.93 -11.46 1.41
N GLN A 77 -14.73 -11.92 1.13
CA GLN A 77 -13.52 -11.09 1.13
C GLN A 77 -13.49 -10.20 -0.12
N LEU A 78 -13.27 -8.89 0.06
CA LEU A 78 -13.35 -7.87 -1.00
C LEU A 78 -12.00 -7.25 -1.36
N THR A 79 -10.96 -7.49 -0.55
CA THR A 79 -9.58 -7.10 -0.83
C THR A 79 -8.65 -8.29 -0.69
N GLU A 80 -7.53 -8.30 -1.40
CA GLU A 80 -6.44 -9.24 -1.11
C GLU A 80 -5.86 -8.96 0.28
N THR A 81 -5.25 -9.99 0.87
CA THR A 81 -4.64 -9.94 2.20
C THR A 81 -3.33 -10.73 2.22
N TYR A 82 -2.61 -10.64 3.32
CA TYR A 82 -1.31 -11.29 3.52
C TYR A 82 -1.17 -11.81 4.95
N GLY A 83 -0.21 -12.69 5.18
CA GLY A 83 0.02 -13.33 6.48
C GLY A 83 0.59 -12.38 7.52
N ASP A 84 0.55 -12.79 8.79
CA ASP A 84 0.99 -11.99 9.94
C ASP A 84 2.48 -11.67 9.93
N GLY A 85 3.30 -12.55 9.34
CA GLY A 85 4.75 -12.41 9.22
C GLY A 85 5.22 -11.74 7.95
N ASP A 86 4.29 -11.39 7.06
CA ASP A 86 4.62 -10.87 5.75
C ASP A 86 4.65 -9.34 5.73
N ILE A 87 5.55 -8.77 4.95
CA ILE A 87 5.42 -7.38 4.51
C ILE A 87 4.33 -7.30 3.45
N PRO A 88 3.62 -6.17 3.29
CA PRO A 88 2.58 -6.03 2.27
C PRO A 88 3.11 -6.36 0.87
N PRO A 89 2.75 -7.53 0.27
CA PRO A 89 3.26 -7.93 -1.04
C PRO A 89 2.71 -6.98 -2.11
N GLY A 90 3.57 -6.55 -3.05
CA GLY A 90 3.17 -5.60 -4.07
C GLY A 90 2.60 -4.29 -3.51
N ALA A 91 3.02 -3.86 -2.32
CA ALA A 91 2.50 -2.68 -1.64
C ALA A 91 0.99 -2.75 -1.29
N THR A 92 0.46 -3.98 -1.08
CA THR A 92 -0.96 -4.23 -0.82
C THR A 92 -1.52 -3.32 0.28
N GLY A 93 -2.50 -2.50 -0.09
CA GLY A 93 -3.30 -1.68 0.79
C GLY A 93 -2.59 -0.48 1.42
N ILE A 94 -1.30 -0.22 1.16
CA ILE A 94 -0.59 0.93 1.74
C ILE A 94 -1.17 2.26 1.25
N THR A 95 -1.01 3.31 2.05
CA THR A 95 -1.24 4.69 1.63
C THR A 95 0.01 5.29 1.00
N LEU A 96 -0.18 6.21 0.06
CA LEU A 96 0.89 6.80 -0.75
C LEU A 96 0.96 8.30 -0.45
N ALA A 97 2.04 8.72 0.23
CA ALA A 97 2.25 10.12 0.61
C ALA A 97 3.75 10.42 0.82
N PRO A 98 4.28 11.59 0.43
CA PRO A 98 3.63 12.72 -0.23
C PRO A 98 3.62 12.65 -1.76
N TRP A 99 4.00 11.50 -2.36
CA TRP A 99 3.77 11.21 -3.78
C TRP A 99 3.23 9.79 -3.96
N ALA A 100 2.34 9.66 -4.92
CA ALA A 100 1.86 8.37 -5.39
C ALA A 100 2.74 7.88 -6.55
N ASN A 101 2.84 6.56 -6.70
CA ASN A 101 3.59 5.90 -7.77
C ASN A 101 5.06 6.38 -7.82
N ARG A 102 5.63 6.74 -8.96
CA ARG A 102 7.07 6.94 -9.21
C ARG A 102 7.48 8.41 -9.34
N VAL A 103 8.70 8.74 -8.88
CA VAL A 103 9.43 9.96 -9.25
C VAL A 103 10.70 9.50 -9.96
N GLU A 104 10.86 9.92 -11.22
CA GLU A 104 11.96 9.53 -12.11
C GLU A 104 13.33 9.89 -11.51
N ASP A 105 14.26 8.91 -11.45
CA ASP A 105 15.60 9.03 -10.85
C ASP A 105 15.58 9.48 -9.37
N GLY A 106 14.41 9.51 -8.73
CA GLY A 106 14.23 10.15 -7.43
C GLY A 106 14.54 11.65 -7.46
N VAL A 107 14.52 12.29 -8.62
CA VAL A 107 14.91 13.68 -8.82
C VAL A 107 13.71 14.54 -9.16
N TRP A 108 13.62 15.69 -8.51
CA TRP A 108 12.73 16.79 -8.86
C TRP A 108 13.37 18.13 -8.52
N TYR A 109 12.72 19.24 -8.84
CA TYR A 109 13.29 20.57 -8.65
C TYR A 109 12.37 21.48 -7.83
N LEU A 110 12.91 22.06 -6.75
CA LEU A 110 12.28 23.07 -5.92
C LEU A 110 12.98 24.41 -6.17
N ASP A 111 12.28 25.40 -6.73
CA ASP A 111 12.84 26.72 -7.07
C ASP A 111 14.15 26.63 -7.85
N GLY A 112 14.20 25.72 -8.83
CA GLY A 112 15.38 25.46 -9.65
C GLY A 112 16.52 24.69 -8.97
N LYS A 113 16.36 24.30 -7.69
CA LYS A 113 17.33 23.50 -6.96
C LYS A 113 16.97 22.03 -7.01
N LYS A 114 17.92 21.21 -7.43
CA LYS A 114 17.75 19.74 -7.46
C LYS A 114 17.45 19.21 -6.07
N GLN A 115 16.40 18.42 -5.97
CA GLN A 115 16.04 17.60 -4.82
C GLN A 115 16.30 16.14 -5.17
N GLN A 116 16.89 15.37 -4.27
CA GLN A 116 17.17 13.95 -4.47
C GLN A 116 16.44 13.15 -3.40
N LEU A 117 15.47 12.34 -3.83
CA LEU A 117 14.78 11.34 -3.03
C LEU A 117 15.56 10.02 -3.06
N ASP A 118 15.35 9.18 -2.06
CA ASP A 118 15.93 7.84 -2.03
C ASP A 118 15.33 6.97 -3.14
N ILE A 119 16.18 6.20 -3.82
CA ILE A 119 15.75 5.21 -4.81
C ILE A 119 15.22 3.98 -4.08
N THR A 120 13.92 3.77 -4.16
CA THR A 120 13.21 2.67 -3.50
C THR A 120 12.78 1.57 -4.48
N GLU A 121 12.72 1.86 -5.78
CA GLU A 121 12.54 0.90 -6.87
C GLU A 121 13.86 0.82 -7.67
N VAL A 122 14.80 0.01 -7.16
CA VAL A 122 16.17 -0.07 -7.71
C VAL A 122 16.19 -0.55 -9.16
N SER A 123 15.34 -1.51 -9.52
CA SER A 123 15.30 -2.09 -10.87
C SER A 123 14.97 -1.07 -11.97
N ARG A 124 14.23 0.00 -11.63
CA ARG A 124 13.85 1.06 -12.57
C ARG A 124 14.45 2.42 -12.21
N ASN A 125 15.29 2.46 -11.15
CA ASN A 125 15.93 3.67 -10.66
C ASN A 125 14.91 4.79 -10.34
N ASN A 126 13.81 4.47 -9.64
CA ASN A 126 12.78 5.43 -9.26
C ASN A 126 12.63 5.52 -7.73
N ALA A 127 12.18 6.68 -7.23
CA ALA A 127 11.59 6.81 -5.91
C ALA A 127 10.09 6.47 -6.00
N SER A 128 9.63 5.49 -5.22
CA SER A 128 8.29 4.92 -5.37
C SER A 128 7.47 5.02 -4.09
N HIS A 129 6.19 5.45 -4.21
CA HIS A 129 5.13 5.41 -3.20
C HIS A 129 5.35 6.24 -1.94
N GLY A 130 6.10 7.33 -2.05
CA GLY A 130 6.23 8.30 -0.98
C GLY A 130 7.17 7.89 0.16
N LEU A 131 7.19 8.72 1.19
CA LEU A 131 8.08 8.58 2.35
C LEU A 131 7.46 7.73 3.46
N LEU A 132 6.13 7.51 3.42
CA LEU A 132 5.39 6.83 4.49
C LEU A 132 5.05 5.37 4.17
N ARG A 133 5.49 4.84 3.04
CA ARG A 133 5.20 3.44 2.63
C ARG A 133 5.68 2.37 3.62
N ASN A 134 6.69 2.67 4.41
CA ASN A 134 7.25 1.78 5.44
C ASN A 134 7.31 2.46 6.81
N ALA A 135 6.50 3.50 7.02
CA ALA A 135 6.44 4.21 8.28
C ALA A 135 5.35 3.66 9.20
N SER A 136 5.59 3.75 10.51
CA SER A 136 4.58 3.53 11.53
C SER A 136 3.68 4.77 11.62
N TYR A 137 2.38 4.52 11.77
CA TYR A 137 1.38 5.55 12.05
C TYR A 137 0.91 5.43 13.49
N GLU A 138 0.72 6.56 14.14
CA GLU A 138 0.20 6.65 15.49
C GLU A 138 -1.33 6.70 15.50
N LEU A 139 -1.94 6.07 16.50
CA LEU A 139 -3.39 6.10 16.71
C LEU A 139 -3.82 7.49 17.19
N VAL A 140 -4.75 8.10 16.48
CA VAL A 140 -5.38 9.39 16.84
C VAL A 140 -6.75 9.16 17.48
N ASP A 141 -7.56 8.28 16.88
CA ASP A 141 -8.91 7.97 17.34
C ASP A 141 -9.33 6.57 16.89
N GLU A 142 -10.15 5.89 17.71
CA GLU A 142 -10.61 4.52 17.43
C GLU A 142 -12.02 4.34 17.98
N SER A 143 -12.88 3.70 17.20
CA SER A 143 -14.19 3.19 17.60
C SER A 143 -14.39 1.78 17.07
N GLU A 144 -15.52 1.14 17.36
CA GLU A 144 -15.83 -0.18 16.81
C GLU A 144 -15.84 -0.22 15.27
N PHE A 145 -16.21 0.88 14.62
CA PHE A 145 -16.39 0.95 13.16
C PHE A 145 -15.53 1.99 12.45
N SER A 146 -14.59 2.64 13.17
CA SER A 146 -13.66 3.59 12.57
C SER A 146 -12.32 3.63 13.29
N VAL A 147 -11.26 3.95 12.54
CA VAL A 147 -9.92 4.24 13.08
C VAL A 147 -9.33 5.43 12.34
N THR A 148 -8.65 6.30 13.07
CA THR A 148 -7.87 7.41 12.54
C THR A 148 -6.42 7.26 12.96
N LEU A 149 -5.53 7.21 11.98
CA LEU A 149 -4.09 7.09 12.15
C LEU A 149 -3.38 8.31 11.57
N GLU A 150 -2.24 8.71 12.12
CA GLU A 150 -1.45 9.86 11.65
C GLU A 150 0.05 9.56 11.68
N ALA A 151 0.79 10.05 10.69
CA ALA A 151 2.25 10.03 10.67
C ALA A 151 2.80 11.38 10.18
N PRO A 152 3.86 11.92 10.83
CA PRO A 152 4.57 13.09 10.33
C PRO A 152 5.57 12.71 9.24
N ILE A 153 5.77 13.61 8.28
CA ILE A 153 6.92 13.64 7.38
C ILE A 153 7.76 14.83 7.82
N PHE A 154 8.90 14.55 8.44
CA PHE A 154 9.86 15.57 8.82
C PHE A 154 10.64 16.06 7.62
N PRO A 155 11.10 17.34 7.62
CA PRO A 155 12.00 17.87 6.59
C PRO A 155 13.24 16.98 6.46
N GLN A 156 13.52 16.56 5.24
CA GLN A 156 14.65 15.68 4.94
C GLN A 156 15.21 15.98 3.55
N HIS A 157 16.34 15.34 3.20
CA HIS A 157 16.86 15.44 1.84
C HIS A 157 15.79 15.02 0.82
N GLY A 158 15.70 15.76 -0.26
CA GLY A 158 14.70 15.49 -1.31
C GLY A 158 13.27 15.96 -1.00
N TYR A 159 12.92 16.23 0.27
CA TYR A 159 11.59 16.75 0.64
C TYR A 159 11.67 17.63 1.91
N PRO A 160 12.02 18.92 1.78
CA PRO A 160 12.32 19.80 2.91
C PRO A 160 11.08 20.42 3.57
N PHE A 161 9.99 19.66 3.71
CA PHE A 161 8.72 20.13 4.27
C PHE A 161 8.32 19.30 5.49
N LEU A 162 7.72 19.96 6.49
CA LEU A 162 7.04 19.31 7.60
C LEU A 162 5.56 19.20 7.27
N VAL A 163 5.09 17.98 7.05
CA VAL A 163 3.66 17.71 6.80
C VAL A 163 3.21 16.54 7.65
N ARG A 164 1.91 16.46 7.96
CA ARG A 164 1.31 15.29 8.61
C ARG A 164 0.29 14.66 7.69
N HIS A 165 0.36 13.35 7.56
CA HIS A 165 -0.60 12.57 6.81
C HIS A 165 -1.52 11.82 7.79
N ARG A 166 -2.80 12.16 7.76
CA ARG A 166 -3.85 11.53 8.56
C ARG A 166 -4.73 10.68 7.68
N VAL A 167 -5.02 9.47 8.12
CA VAL A 167 -5.87 8.51 7.40
C VAL A 167 -6.97 8.04 8.33
N GLN A 168 -8.20 8.19 7.90
CA GLN A 168 -9.39 7.65 8.57
C GLN A 168 -10.00 6.54 7.72
N TYR A 169 -10.22 5.40 8.33
CA TYR A 169 -11.04 4.31 7.81
C TYR A 169 -12.34 4.24 8.59
N ALA A 170 -13.46 4.10 7.90
CA ALA A 170 -14.78 3.97 8.52
C ALA A 170 -15.64 2.97 7.74
N LEU A 171 -16.34 2.10 8.46
CA LEU A 171 -17.39 1.24 7.90
C LEU A 171 -18.72 2.02 7.94
N ALA A 172 -19.24 2.40 6.77
CA ALA A 172 -20.51 3.10 6.61
C ALA A 172 -21.62 2.12 6.17
N GLU A 173 -22.87 2.37 6.59
CA GLU A 173 -23.99 1.46 6.28
C GLU A 173 -24.23 1.33 4.78
N ASP A 174 -24.32 2.46 4.08
CA ASP A 174 -24.71 2.50 2.68
C ASP A 174 -23.53 2.54 1.70
N LEU A 175 -22.34 2.97 2.16
CA LEU A 175 -21.18 3.20 1.32
C LEU A 175 -20.12 2.10 1.41
N GLY A 176 -20.27 1.16 2.35
CA GLY A 176 -19.26 0.13 2.63
C GLY A 176 -18.05 0.72 3.38
N LEU A 177 -16.85 0.43 2.93
CA LEU A 177 -15.64 1.02 3.49
C LEU A 177 -15.41 2.41 2.90
N VAL A 178 -15.20 3.40 3.75
CA VAL A 178 -14.85 4.79 3.39
C VAL A 178 -13.47 5.11 3.94
N VAL A 179 -12.62 5.69 3.11
CA VAL A 179 -11.25 6.09 3.47
C VAL A 179 -11.07 7.58 3.17
N ARG A 180 -10.63 8.34 4.16
CA ARG A 180 -10.27 9.75 4.02
C ARG A 180 -8.79 9.92 4.33
N GLN A 181 -8.05 10.49 3.40
CA GLN A 181 -6.66 10.86 3.61
C GLN A 181 -6.55 12.37 3.64
N THR A 182 -6.00 12.91 4.72
CA THR A 182 -5.82 14.35 4.90
C THR A 182 -4.33 14.65 5.06
N LEU A 183 -3.79 15.51 4.21
CA LEU A 183 -2.47 16.08 4.39
C LEU A 183 -2.60 17.45 5.04
N LEU A 184 -1.81 17.68 6.10
CA LEU A 184 -1.73 18.96 6.81
C LEU A 184 -0.31 19.51 6.61
N ASN A 185 -0.19 20.77 6.24
CA ASN A 185 1.11 21.41 6.05
C ASN A 185 1.49 22.23 7.27
N ASP A 186 2.40 21.71 8.08
CA ASP A 186 2.96 22.38 9.26
C ASP A 186 4.25 23.19 8.92
N SER A 187 4.63 23.27 7.63
CA SER A 187 5.77 24.07 7.16
C SER A 187 5.43 25.55 7.09
N GLN A 188 6.48 26.39 6.95
CA GLN A 188 6.35 27.82 6.69
C GLN A 188 6.16 28.15 5.20
N ALA A 189 6.30 27.16 4.31
CA ALA A 189 6.15 27.30 2.87
C ALA A 189 5.13 26.32 2.32
N SER A 190 4.63 26.55 1.12
CA SER A 190 3.76 25.58 0.42
C SER A 190 4.53 24.30 0.12
N ALA A 191 3.90 23.15 0.42
CA ALA A 191 4.47 21.82 0.22
C ALA A 191 3.82 21.13 -0.99
N PRO A 192 4.61 20.57 -1.94
CA PRO A 192 4.06 19.82 -3.07
C PRO A 192 3.63 18.42 -2.63
N PHE A 193 2.54 17.93 -3.20
CA PHE A 193 2.09 16.56 -2.89
C PHE A 193 1.22 15.94 -3.97
N VAL A 194 1.19 14.61 -3.93
CA VAL A 194 0.20 13.74 -4.55
C VAL A 194 -0.13 12.65 -3.54
N LEU A 195 -1.41 12.39 -3.28
CA LEU A 195 -1.88 11.32 -2.41
C LEU A 195 -2.45 10.16 -3.21
N GLY A 196 -2.42 8.96 -2.64
CA GLY A 196 -3.05 7.77 -3.21
C GLY A 196 -3.15 6.61 -2.24
N SER A 197 -3.68 5.49 -2.71
CA SER A 197 -3.73 4.20 -2.01
C SER A 197 -3.56 3.05 -2.99
N HIS A 198 -3.11 1.89 -2.48
CA HIS A 198 -2.77 0.72 -3.30
C HIS A 198 -3.61 -0.53 -2.94
N PRO A 199 -4.96 -0.45 -2.87
CA PRO A 199 -5.77 -1.62 -2.60
C PRO A 199 -5.80 -2.59 -3.78
N TYR A 200 -5.71 -3.90 -3.48
CA TYR A 200 -6.01 -4.96 -4.43
C TYR A 200 -7.43 -5.46 -4.15
N LEU A 201 -8.30 -5.39 -5.15
CA LEU A 201 -9.66 -5.85 -5.03
C LEU A 201 -9.79 -7.35 -5.37
N ARG A 202 -10.73 -8.01 -4.72
CA ARG A 202 -11.15 -9.38 -5.02
C ARG A 202 -12.63 -9.56 -4.73
N LEU A 203 -13.23 -10.64 -5.21
CA LEU A 203 -14.63 -10.96 -4.98
C LEU A 203 -14.75 -12.39 -4.44
N GLY A 204 -14.57 -12.54 -3.13
CA GLY A 204 -14.65 -13.83 -2.45
C GLY A 204 -13.72 -14.87 -3.07
N ASP A 205 -14.28 -16.02 -3.47
CA ASP A 205 -13.52 -17.12 -4.05
C ASP A 205 -13.46 -17.09 -5.59
N VAL A 206 -14.08 -16.09 -6.23
CA VAL A 206 -14.03 -15.96 -7.70
C VAL A 206 -12.59 -15.67 -8.11
N PRO A 207 -11.98 -16.46 -9.01
CA PRO A 207 -10.66 -16.16 -9.53
C PRO A 207 -10.66 -14.78 -10.21
N ALA A 208 -9.65 -13.96 -9.94
CA ALA A 208 -9.59 -12.61 -10.51
C ALA A 208 -9.64 -12.64 -12.04
N GLY A 209 -9.04 -13.66 -12.68
CA GLY A 209 -9.08 -13.85 -14.13
C GLY A 209 -10.50 -14.01 -14.72
N ASP A 210 -11.47 -14.49 -13.94
CA ASP A 210 -12.85 -14.70 -14.39
C ASP A 210 -13.73 -13.45 -14.20
N LEU A 211 -13.17 -12.39 -13.59
CA LEU A 211 -13.88 -11.13 -13.39
C LEU A 211 -13.75 -10.22 -14.61
N VAL A 212 -14.77 -9.40 -14.83
CA VAL A 212 -14.77 -8.32 -15.82
C VAL A 212 -14.41 -7.01 -15.11
N LEU A 213 -13.36 -6.36 -15.57
CA LEU A 213 -12.92 -5.05 -15.07
C LEU A 213 -13.51 -3.93 -15.93
N THR A 214 -14.18 -2.99 -15.30
CA THR A 214 -14.69 -1.76 -15.92
C THR A 214 -14.05 -0.53 -15.27
N VAL A 215 -13.55 0.39 -16.08
CA VAL A 215 -13.00 1.69 -15.68
C VAL A 215 -13.59 2.78 -16.57
N GLY A 216 -14.39 3.67 -16.02
CA GLY A 216 -14.98 4.83 -16.72
C GLY A 216 -13.94 5.94 -16.89
N ALA A 217 -13.05 5.83 -17.88
CA ALA A 217 -12.02 6.82 -18.14
C ALA A 217 -11.89 7.10 -19.64
N GLY A 218 -11.74 8.36 -20.01
CA GLY A 218 -11.57 8.79 -21.39
C GLY A 218 -10.13 8.73 -21.89
N ARG A 219 -9.15 8.76 -20.99
CA ARG A 219 -7.72 8.85 -21.33
C ARG A 219 -6.87 7.94 -20.46
N ARG A 220 -5.77 7.47 -21.06
CA ARG A 220 -4.68 6.77 -20.36
C ARG A 220 -3.38 7.57 -20.42
N LEU A 221 -2.48 7.31 -19.50
CA LEU A 221 -1.10 7.79 -19.56
C LEU A 221 -0.23 6.71 -20.20
N VAL A 222 0.54 7.10 -21.22
CA VAL A 222 1.49 6.22 -21.89
C VAL A 222 2.84 6.38 -21.23
N ALA A 223 3.33 5.30 -20.64
CA ALA A 223 4.59 5.26 -19.92
C ALA A 223 5.71 4.64 -20.78
N ASP A 224 6.96 5.00 -20.46
CA ASP A 224 8.14 4.35 -21.01
C ASP A 224 8.46 3.02 -20.28
N ASP A 225 9.57 2.35 -20.65
CA ASP A 225 10.03 1.09 -20.06
C ASP A 225 10.34 1.18 -18.55
N ARG A 226 10.49 2.38 -18.02
CA ARG A 226 10.68 2.65 -16.59
C ARG A 226 9.37 2.98 -15.89
N LEU A 227 8.25 2.87 -16.58
CA LEU A 227 6.91 3.20 -16.13
C LEU A 227 6.74 4.68 -15.72
N ILE A 228 7.43 5.56 -16.43
CA ILE A 228 7.30 7.01 -16.29
C ILE A 228 6.40 7.54 -17.43
N PRO A 229 5.28 8.19 -17.11
CA PRO A 229 4.40 8.77 -18.11
C PRO A 229 5.12 9.77 -19.02
N ARG A 230 4.93 9.64 -20.33
CA ARG A 230 5.50 10.52 -21.36
C ARG A 230 4.44 11.26 -22.19
N SER A 231 3.24 10.68 -22.27
CA SER A 231 2.10 11.32 -22.94
C SER A 231 0.77 10.89 -22.33
N SER A 232 -0.30 11.57 -22.71
CA SER A 232 -1.67 11.20 -22.41
C SER A 232 -2.44 11.02 -23.71
N GLU A 233 -3.13 9.89 -23.87
CA GLU A 233 -3.86 9.51 -25.08
C GLU A 233 -5.29 9.09 -24.75
N PRO A 234 -6.25 9.22 -25.68
CA PRO A 234 -7.56 8.58 -25.55
C PRO A 234 -7.39 7.06 -25.36
N VAL A 235 -8.25 6.46 -24.53
CA VAL A 235 -8.28 5.00 -24.38
C VAL A 235 -8.68 4.32 -25.68
N SER A 236 -8.10 3.15 -25.97
CA SER A 236 -8.41 2.36 -27.16
C SER A 236 -7.96 0.91 -27.00
N GLY A 237 -8.58 -0.01 -27.75
CA GLY A 237 -8.22 -1.43 -27.74
C GLY A 237 -8.33 -2.04 -26.34
N ASP A 238 -7.31 -2.77 -25.90
CA ASP A 238 -7.17 -3.43 -24.62
C ASP A 238 -7.01 -2.50 -23.41
N THR A 239 -6.82 -1.21 -23.66
CA THR A 239 -6.81 -0.18 -22.61
C THR A 239 -8.13 0.57 -22.48
N ASP A 240 -9.11 0.34 -23.37
CA ASP A 240 -10.47 0.88 -23.23
C ASP A 240 -11.33 -0.04 -22.37
N LEU A 241 -11.33 0.22 -21.07
CA LEU A 241 -12.04 -0.58 -20.07
C LEU A 241 -13.48 -0.11 -19.81
N ARG A 242 -13.99 0.87 -20.56
CA ARG A 242 -15.36 1.40 -20.36
C ARG A 242 -16.44 0.37 -20.65
N GLY A 243 -16.21 -0.50 -21.64
CA GLY A 243 -17.11 -1.60 -21.97
C GLY A 243 -16.93 -2.87 -21.12
N GLY A 244 -15.92 -2.90 -20.25
CA GLY A 244 -15.52 -4.06 -19.48
C GLY A 244 -14.68 -5.04 -20.29
N LEU A 245 -13.54 -5.47 -19.74
CA LEU A 245 -12.69 -6.54 -20.30
C LEU A 245 -12.41 -7.59 -19.23
N THR A 246 -12.29 -8.86 -19.64
CA THR A 246 -11.97 -9.97 -18.76
C THR A 246 -10.55 -9.82 -18.23
N VAL A 247 -10.36 -9.89 -16.91
CA VAL A 247 -9.04 -9.70 -16.27
C VAL A 247 -8.00 -10.69 -16.80
N ALA A 248 -8.38 -11.91 -17.18
CA ALA A 248 -7.47 -12.89 -17.78
C ALA A 248 -6.80 -12.39 -19.08
N GLU A 249 -7.46 -11.51 -19.82
CA GLU A 249 -6.99 -10.93 -21.08
C GLU A 249 -6.11 -9.69 -20.89
N LEU A 250 -6.00 -9.19 -19.64
CA LEU A 250 -5.30 -7.96 -19.33
C LEU A 250 -3.86 -8.24 -18.83
N ASP A 251 -2.93 -7.43 -19.33
CA ASP A 251 -1.56 -7.30 -18.86
C ASP A 251 -1.23 -5.80 -18.83
N ILE A 252 -1.70 -5.09 -17.80
CA ILE A 252 -1.64 -3.63 -17.72
C ILE A 252 -1.06 -3.14 -16.40
N ASP A 253 -0.27 -2.07 -16.50
CA ASP A 253 0.29 -1.24 -15.42
C ASP A 253 0.10 0.22 -15.89
N VAL A 254 -1.15 0.74 -15.81
CA VAL A 254 -1.58 1.94 -16.52
C VAL A 254 -2.34 2.89 -15.62
N ALA A 255 -1.96 4.16 -15.65
CA ALA A 255 -2.74 5.23 -15.04
C ALA A 255 -3.78 5.78 -16.02
N TYR A 256 -4.98 6.00 -15.52
CA TYR A 256 -6.12 6.57 -16.24
C TYR A 256 -6.49 7.92 -15.67
N THR A 257 -7.05 8.79 -16.53
CA THR A 257 -7.58 10.11 -16.18
C THR A 257 -8.78 10.43 -17.08
N ASP A 258 -9.35 11.61 -16.95
CA ASP A 258 -10.61 11.95 -17.59
C ASP A 258 -11.71 10.96 -17.19
N LEU A 259 -11.82 10.79 -15.85
CA LEU A 259 -12.73 9.83 -15.23
C LEU A 259 -14.18 10.32 -15.35
N GLU A 260 -15.09 9.39 -15.59
CA GLU A 260 -16.52 9.63 -15.58
C GLU A 260 -17.04 9.72 -14.14
N PHE A 261 -17.44 10.92 -13.70
CA PHE A 261 -18.04 11.15 -12.39
C PHE A 261 -19.56 11.19 -12.51
N ASP A 262 -20.23 10.35 -11.73
CA ASP A 262 -21.69 10.39 -11.52
C ASP A 262 -21.98 10.71 -10.05
N GLY A 263 -22.74 11.78 -9.82
CA GLY A 263 -23.02 12.26 -8.45
C GLY A 263 -21.77 12.61 -7.64
N GLY A 264 -20.68 13.06 -8.29
CA GLY A 264 -19.41 13.44 -7.66
C GLY A 264 -18.48 12.27 -7.33
N VAL A 265 -18.76 11.05 -7.83
CA VAL A 265 -17.91 9.87 -7.65
C VAL A 265 -17.65 9.14 -8.98
N ALA A 266 -16.40 8.73 -9.19
CA ALA A 266 -16.03 7.78 -10.23
C ALA A 266 -15.95 6.37 -9.65
N ARG A 267 -16.32 5.34 -10.44
CA ARG A 267 -16.32 3.94 -10.00
C ARG A 267 -15.54 3.07 -10.96
N GLN A 268 -14.76 2.16 -10.38
CA GLN A 268 -14.06 1.09 -11.07
C GLN A 268 -14.52 -0.23 -10.48
N THR A 269 -14.97 -1.16 -11.33
CA THR A 269 -15.72 -2.34 -10.89
C THR A 269 -15.11 -3.64 -11.41
N LEU A 270 -14.98 -4.61 -10.51
CA LEU A 270 -14.79 -6.02 -10.85
C LEU A 270 -16.11 -6.74 -10.68
N GLN A 271 -16.61 -7.35 -11.76
CA GLN A 271 -17.90 -8.04 -11.79
C GLN A 271 -17.75 -9.52 -12.17
N ALA A 272 -18.42 -10.37 -11.43
CA ALA A 272 -18.55 -11.81 -11.75
C ALA A 272 -19.73 -12.07 -12.69
N SER A 273 -19.71 -13.23 -13.37
CA SER A 273 -20.76 -13.66 -14.30
C SER A 273 -22.12 -13.89 -13.64
N ASP A 274 -22.16 -14.10 -12.31
CA ASP A 274 -23.39 -14.26 -11.52
C ASP A 274 -24.01 -12.94 -11.09
N GLY A 275 -23.43 -11.80 -11.47
CA GLY A 275 -23.91 -10.46 -11.19
C GLY A 275 -23.33 -9.81 -9.92
N ARG A 276 -22.64 -10.59 -9.05
CA ARG A 276 -21.94 -10.00 -7.90
C ARG A 276 -20.80 -9.09 -8.37
N SER A 277 -20.51 -8.06 -7.57
CA SER A 277 -19.44 -7.13 -7.91
C SER A 277 -18.80 -6.51 -6.68
N VAL A 278 -17.56 -6.06 -6.84
CA VAL A 278 -16.85 -5.17 -5.93
C VAL A 278 -16.38 -3.94 -6.70
N SER A 279 -16.56 -2.76 -6.12
CA SER A 279 -16.18 -1.49 -6.76
C SER A 279 -15.34 -0.66 -5.83
N LEU A 280 -14.25 -0.09 -6.36
CA LEU A 280 -13.62 1.07 -5.79
C LEU A 280 -14.34 2.31 -6.31
N TRP A 281 -14.67 3.23 -5.42
CA TRP A 281 -15.17 4.55 -5.77
C TRP A 281 -14.25 5.63 -5.22
N GLN A 282 -14.14 6.75 -5.92
CA GLN A 282 -13.31 7.89 -5.55
C GLN A 282 -14.02 9.20 -5.86
N ASP A 283 -13.81 10.22 -5.01
CA ASP A 283 -14.36 11.56 -5.22
C ASP A 283 -13.53 12.36 -6.25
N GLU A 284 -14.01 13.54 -6.62
CA GLU A 284 -13.36 14.42 -7.62
C GLU A 284 -11.96 14.91 -7.21
N SER A 285 -11.57 14.76 -5.94
CA SER A 285 -10.21 15.05 -5.50
C SER A 285 -9.18 14.08 -6.09
N CYS A 286 -9.63 12.88 -6.43
CA CYS A 286 -8.85 11.81 -7.06
C CYS A 286 -9.12 11.80 -8.58
N ALA A 287 -8.43 12.66 -9.33
CA ALA A 287 -8.62 12.79 -10.78
C ALA A 287 -7.96 11.67 -11.59
N TYR A 288 -7.24 10.77 -10.94
CA TYR A 288 -6.53 9.65 -11.56
C TYR A 288 -6.88 8.34 -10.85
N VAL A 289 -6.82 7.25 -11.60
CA VAL A 289 -6.81 5.89 -11.06
C VAL A 289 -5.72 5.10 -11.77
N HIS A 290 -4.89 4.38 -11.00
CA HIS A 290 -3.92 3.46 -11.58
C HIS A 290 -4.45 2.04 -11.48
N VAL A 291 -4.37 1.29 -12.56
CA VAL A 291 -4.79 -0.11 -12.63
C VAL A 291 -3.58 -0.98 -12.93
N PHE A 292 -3.33 -1.90 -12.02
CA PHE A 292 -2.26 -2.87 -12.17
C PHE A 292 -2.81 -4.29 -12.07
N VAL A 293 -2.73 -5.02 -13.18
CA VAL A 293 -3.08 -6.44 -13.26
C VAL A 293 -1.79 -7.25 -13.24
N THR A 294 -1.64 -8.14 -12.28
CA THR A 294 -0.37 -8.87 -12.05
C THR A 294 -0.60 -10.35 -11.82
N ASP A 295 0.34 -11.18 -12.26
CA ASP A 295 0.48 -12.60 -11.93
C ASP A 295 1.51 -12.87 -10.81
N GLN A 296 2.13 -11.81 -10.27
CA GLN A 296 3.17 -11.90 -9.25
C GLN A 296 2.64 -11.81 -7.80
N PHE A 297 1.33 -11.68 -7.61
CA PHE A 297 0.76 -11.65 -6.26
C PHE A 297 0.82 -13.04 -5.62
N PRO A 298 1.33 -13.20 -4.38
CA PRO A 298 1.51 -14.49 -3.74
C PRO A 298 0.23 -15.31 -3.68
N GLY A 299 0.25 -16.53 -4.23
CA GLY A 299 -0.87 -17.45 -4.21
C GLY A 299 -2.05 -17.07 -5.13
N ARG A 300 -1.84 -16.18 -6.09
CA ARG A 300 -2.83 -15.78 -7.09
C ARG A 300 -2.30 -15.98 -8.51
N ALA A 301 -3.15 -16.49 -9.40
CA ALA A 301 -2.85 -16.51 -10.83
C ALA A 301 -2.95 -15.11 -11.46
N LYS A 302 -3.89 -14.31 -10.97
CA LYS A 302 -4.03 -12.88 -11.28
C LYS A 302 -4.48 -12.15 -10.01
N ALA A 303 -4.05 -10.89 -9.87
CA ALA A 303 -4.55 -9.94 -8.87
C ALA A 303 -4.68 -8.56 -9.52
N VAL A 304 -5.61 -7.75 -9.01
CA VAL A 304 -5.95 -6.44 -9.58
C VAL A 304 -5.84 -5.36 -8.52
N ALA A 305 -4.83 -4.49 -8.63
CA ALA A 305 -4.80 -3.25 -7.88
C ALA A 305 -5.58 -2.17 -8.63
N ILE A 306 -6.40 -1.44 -7.89
CA ILE A 306 -7.13 -0.26 -8.38
C ILE A 306 -6.81 0.87 -7.42
N GLU A 307 -5.99 1.81 -7.86
CA GLU A 307 -5.33 2.79 -6.99
C GLU A 307 -5.91 4.19 -7.23
N PRO A 308 -6.73 4.71 -6.32
CA PRO A 308 -7.20 6.09 -6.39
C PRO A 308 -6.02 7.03 -6.12
N MET A 309 -5.84 8.04 -6.98
CA MET A 309 -4.73 9.00 -6.85
C MET A 309 -5.17 10.42 -7.18
N THR A 310 -4.56 11.41 -6.50
CA THR A 310 -4.79 12.83 -6.81
C THR A 310 -3.96 13.32 -7.99
N GLY A 311 -2.91 12.61 -8.35
CA GLY A 311 -2.02 12.86 -9.49
C GLY A 311 -1.26 11.60 -9.90
N PRO A 312 -0.68 11.54 -11.09
CA PRO A 312 -0.03 10.35 -11.64
C PRO A 312 1.41 10.21 -11.15
N ALA A 313 2.08 9.14 -11.62
CA ALA A 313 3.53 9.01 -11.52
C ALA A 313 4.24 10.23 -12.10
N ASN A 314 5.37 10.59 -11.49
CA ASN A 314 6.26 11.67 -11.90
C ASN A 314 5.63 13.08 -11.87
N ALA A 315 4.53 13.26 -11.16
CA ALA A 315 3.84 14.55 -11.00
C ALA A 315 4.74 15.66 -10.49
N PHE A 316 5.74 15.36 -9.65
CA PHE A 316 6.71 16.33 -9.15
C PHE A 316 7.56 16.96 -10.27
N ASN A 317 7.68 16.29 -11.41
CA ASN A 317 8.40 16.77 -12.59
C ASN A 317 7.47 17.24 -13.71
N SER A 318 6.37 16.53 -13.99
CA SER A 318 5.44 16.90 -15.05
C SER A 318 4.54 18.07 -14.67
N GLY A 319 4.21 18.20 -13.37
CA GLY A 319 3.19 19.13 -12.89
C GLY A 319 1.77 18.59 -13.00
N ASP A 320 1.55 17.45 -13.67
CA ASP A 320 0.22 16.86 -13.85
C ASP A 320 -0.35 16.41 -12.51
N GLY A 321 -1.51 16.94 -12.11
CA GLY A 321 -2.14 16.62 -10.84
C GLY A 321 -1.34 17.03 -9.59
N LEU A 322 -0.16 17.64 -9.76
CA LEU A 322 0.64 18.14 -8.63
C LEU A 322 -0.09 19.27 -7.92
N ARG A 323 -0.23 19.13 -6.62
CA ARG A 323 -0.82 20.15 -5.76
C ARG A 323 0.25 20.78 -4.86
N TRP A 324 0.07 22.06 -4.57
CA TRP A 324 0.88 22.80 -3.61
C TRP A 324 0.00 23.22 -2.45
N LEU A 325 0.22 22.63 -1.28
CA LEU A 325 -0.57 22.90 -0.07
C LEU A 325 0.05 24.10 0.65
N PRO A 326 -0.66 25.23 0.79
CA PRO A 326 -0.15 26.40 1.52
C PRO A 326 0.18 26.07 2.98
N ALA A 327 1.06 26.90 3.57
CA ALA A 327 1.42 26.80 4.99
C ALA A 327 0.19 26.89 5.89
N GLY A 328 0.05 25.94 6.83
CA GLY A 328 -1.06 25.87 7.79
C GLY A 328 -2.38 25.33 7.23
N GLU A 329 -2.45 25.01 5.93
CA GLU A 329 -3.66 24.46 5.32
C GLU A 329 -3.68 22.94 5.31
N SER A 330 -4.84 22.38 4.98
CA SER A 330 -5.05 20.95 4.81
C SER A 330 -5.79 20.64 3.51
N PHE A 331 -5.55 19.45 2.98
CA PHE A 331 -6.24 18.90 1.82
C PHE A 331 -6.72 17.48 2.15
N THR A 332 -7.93 17.13 1.71
CA THR A 332 -8.50 15.80 1.92
C THR A 332 -8.91 15.18 0.59
N MET A 333 -8.57 13.90 0.38
CA MET A 333 -9.12 13.03 -0.65
C MET A 333 -9.99 11.96 0.00
N THR A 334 -11.03 11.51 -0.73
CA THR A 334 -11.93 10.45 -0.24
C THR A 334 -12.11 9.37 -1.30
N TRP A 335 -12.04 8.13 -0.86
CA TRP A 335 -12.34 6.95 -1.68
C TRP A 335 -12.95 5.85 -0.82
N GLY A 336 -13.39 4.77 -1.43
CA GLY A 336 -13.93 3.66 -0.67
C GLY A 336 -14.15 2.41 -1.50
N ILE A 337 -14.63 1.36 -0.83
CA ILE A 337 -14.95 0.06 -1.45
C ILE A 337 -16.39 -0.30 -1.10
N SER A 338 -17.18 -0.57 -2.13
CA SER A 338 -18.55 -1.07 -2.02
C SER A 338 -18.70 -2.39 -2.76
N ALA A 339 -19.72 -3.19 -2.42
CA ALA A 339 -19.98 -4.45 -3.10
C ALA A 339 -21.49 -4.70 -3.24
N SER A 340 -21.87 -5.36 -4.33
CA SER A 340 -23.16 -6.01 -4.54
C SER A 340 -22.92 -7.52 -4.48
N LEU A 341 -23.48 -8.18 -3.45
CA LEU A 341 -23.24 -9.61 -3.13
C LEU A 341 -24.50 -10.44 -3.27
#